data_b2c5f9452d2edc63be3b61e89fb94870
#
_entry.id   b2c5f9452d2edc63be3b61e89fb94870
#
_cell.length_a   1.000
_cell.length_b   1.000
_cell.length_c   1.000
_cell.angle_alpha   90.00
_cell.angle_beta   90.00
_cell.angle_gamma   90.00
#
_symmetry.space_group_name_H-M   'P 1'
#
loop_
_entity.id
_entity.type
_entity.pdbx_description
1 polymer ?
#
loop_
_entity_poly.entity_id
_entity_poly.type
_entity_poly.pdbx_seq_one_letter_code
_entity_poly.pdbx_strand_id
1 'polypeptide(L)'
;MNQRIDLQPDELLQIAKEFNQASQNGQNIIQQLNTVIDQSEGQWEGERQREFFHRIQESLSSVKTYLHGLQETGTQLQRTASRFQDADQTR
;
A
#
# COMPACT_ATOMS: atom_id res chain seq x y z
N MET A 1 7.97 -25.43 19.91
CA MET A 1 7.45 -24.23 20.56
C MET A 1 6.20 -23.77 19.86
N ASN A 2 5.14 -23.64 20.58
CA ASN A 2 3.86 -23.28 19.99
C ASN A 2 3.66 -21.79 20.05
N GLN A 3 3.98 -21.15 18.95
CA GLN A 3 3.56 -19.76 18.80
C GLN A 3 2.17 -19.77 18.20
N ARG A 4 1.25 -19.57 19.06
CA ARG A 4 -0.15 -19.54 18.66
C ARG A 4 -0.56 -18.08 18.57
N ILE A 5 -1.03 -17.69 17.40
CA ILE A 5 -1.57 -16.36 17.22
C ILE A 5 -3.06 -16.43 17.45
N ASP A 6 -3.49 -15.94 18.60
CA ASP A 6 -4.90 -15.95 18.99
C ASP A 6 -5.57 -14.63 18.58
N LEU A 7 -5.59 -14.37 17.27
CA LEU A 7 -6.29 -13.21 16.75
C LEU A 7 -7.74 -13.55 16.47
N GLN A 8 -8.62 -12.74 17.01
CA GLN A 8 -10.03 -12.83 16.69
C GLN A 8 -10.30 -12.31 15.29
N PRO A 9 -11.36 -12.78 14.62
CA PRO A 9 -11.71 -12.26 13.29
C PRO A 9 -11.85 -10.75 13.25
N ASP A 10 -12.40 -10.14 14.29
CA ASP A 10 -12.55 -8.69 14.36
C ASP A 10 -11.19 -7.97 14.34
N GLU A 11 -10.21 -8.56 15.03
CA GLU A 11 -8.86 -8.00 15.06
C GLU A 11 -8.20 -8.10 13.68
N LEU A 12 -8.41 -9.22 12.99
CA LEU A 12 -7.90 -9.40 11.63
C LEU A 12 -8.53 -8.40 10.68
N LEU A 13 -9.84 -8.15 10.82
CA LEU A 13 -10.53 -7.16 10.00
C LEU A 13 -9.99 -5.76 10.25
N GLN A 14 -9.69 -5.45 11.51
CA GLN A 14 -9.11 -4.15 11.85
C GLN A 14 -7.73 -3.99 11.22
N ILE A 15 -6.90 -5.03 11.29
CA ILE A 15 -5.57 -5.00 10.68
C ILE A 15 -5.69 -4.84 9.16
N ALA A 16 -6.61 -5.59 8.54
CA ALA A 16 -6.85 -5.48 7.10
C ALA A 16 -7.24 -4.06 6.70
N LYS A 17 -8.08 -3.43 7.50
CA LYS A 17 -8.52 -2.05 7.27
C LYS A 17 -7.34 -1.09 7.34
N GLU A 18 -6.43 -1.30 8.29
CA GLU A 18 -5.23 -0.49 8.44
C GLU A 18 -4.33 -0.61 7.23
N PHE A 19 -4.12 -1.84 6.72
CA PHE A 19 -3.34 -2.05 5.51
C PHE A 19 -3.95 -1.33 4.31
N ASN A 20 -5.25 -1.44 4.13
CA ASN A 20 -5.94 -0.80 3.02
C ASN A 20 -5.89 0.72 3.15
N GLN A 21 -6.05 1.24 4.35
CA GLN A 21 -6.00 2.68 4.59
C GLN A 21 -4.60 3.24 4.36
N ALA A 22 -3.57 2.52 4.81
CA ALA A 22 -2.19 2.92 4.59
C ALA A 22 -1.87 2.95 3.09
N SER A 23 -2.33 1.94 2.34
CA SER A 23 -2.15 1.91 0.89
C SER A 23 -2.84 3.10 0.23
N GLN A 24 -4.08 3.40 0.62
CA GLN A 24 -4.85 4.50 0.06
C GLN A 24 -4.17 5.84 0.34
N ASN A 25 -3.73 6.05 1.57
CA ASN A 25 -3.04 7.28 1.95
C ASN A 25 -1.74 7.44 1.16
N GLY A 26 -0.98 6.36 1.02
CA GLY A 26 0.25 6.38 0.25
C GLY A 26 0.01 6.69 -1.22
N GLN A 27 -1.03 6.10 -1.81
CA GLN A 27 -1.38 6.37 -3.21
C GLN A 27 -1.76 7.83 -3.42
N ASN A 28 -2.48 8.42 -2.47
CA ASN A 28 -2.82 9.84 -2.54
C ASN A 28 -1.57 10.73 -2.50
N ILE A 29 -0.61 10.38 -1.64
CA ILE A 29 0.66 11.11 -1.56
C ILE A 29 1.42 11.00 -2.88
N ILE A 30 1.51 9.80 -3.45
CA ILE A 30 2.19 9.59 -4.72
C ILE A 30 1.54 10.43 -5.82
N GLN A 31 0.23 10.49 -5.83
CA GLN A 31 -0.52 11.27 -6.82
C GLN A 31 -0.18 12.76 -6.69
N GLN A 32 -0.11 13.28 -5.46
CA GLN A 32 0.27 14.66 -5.22
C GLN A 32 1.69 14.94 -5.67
N LEU A 33 2.62 14.03 -5.39
CA LEU A 33 4.00 14.16 -5.81
C LEU A 33 4.12 14.15 -7.34
N ASN A 34 3.40 13.26 -8.00
CA ASN A 34 3.39 13.22 -9.46
C ASN A 34 2.89 14.53 -10.05
N THR A 35 1.87 15.12 -9.45
CA THR A 35 1.34 16.40 -9.91
C THR A 35 2.41 17.49 -9.81
N VAL A 36 3.10 17.57 -8.67
CA VAL A 36 4.17 18.56 -8.48
C VAL A 36 5.30 18.35 -9.47
N ILE A 37 5.68 17.10 -9.69
CA ILE A 37 6.77 16.77 -10.62
C ILE A 37 6.36 17.13 -12.04
N ASP A 38 5.15 16.83 -12.45
CA ASP A 38 4.64 17.16 -13.78
C ASP A 38 4.59 18.67 -14.00
N GLN A 39 4.19 19.42 -12.98
CA GLN A 39 4.16 20.87 -13.05
C GLN A 39 5.55 21.49 -13.18
N SER A 40 6.57 20.80 -12.71
CA SER A 40 7.95 21.28 -12.77
C SER A 40 8.70 20.79 -14.00
N GLU A 41 8.01 20.09 -14.91
CA GLU A 41 8.66 19.39 -16.03
C GLU A 41 9.59 20.29 -16.85
N GLY A 42 9.18 21.50 -17.19
CA GLY A 42 10.00 22.40 -17.99
C GLY A 42 11.22 22.97 -17.27
N GLN A 43 11.35 22.70 -15.97
CA GLN A 43 12.44 23.25 -15.14
C GLN A 43 13.59 22.28 -14.95
N TRP A 44 13.43 21.03 -15.41
CA TRP A 44 14.45 20.00 -15.29
C TRP A 44 15.37 20.04 -16.51
N GLU A 45 16.23 21.06 -16.56
CA GLU A 45 17.16 21.26 -17.67
C GLU A 45 18.56 20.76 -17.30
N GLY A 46 19.29 20.25 -18.31
CA GLY A 46 20.62 19.71 -18.11
C GLY A 46 20.60 18.21 -17.83
N GLU A 47 21.75 17.57 -18.07
CA GLU A 47 21.85 16.13 -17.96
C GLU A 47 21.65 15.62 -16.53
N ARG A 48 22.28 16.28 -15.57
CA ARG A 48 22.19 15.85 -14.16
C ARG A 48 20.77 15.95 -13.63
N GLN A 49 20.08 17.04 -14.01
CA GLN A 49 18.70 17.24 -13.56
C GLN A 49 17.78 16.20 -14.17
N ARG A 50 17.98 15.86 -15.43
CA ARG A 50 17.18 14.81 -16.07
C ARG A 50 17.43 13.45 -15.43
N GLU A 51 18.67 13.12 -15.11
CA GLU A 51 18.97 11.88 -14.41
C GLU A 51 18.29 11.84 -13.06
N PHE A 52 18.34 12.95 -12.33
CA PHE A 52 17.67 13.03 -11.03
C PHE A 52 16.18 12.87 -11.17
N PHE A 53 15.59 13.50 -12.19
CA PHE A 53 14.17 13.36 -12.49
C PHE A 53 13.80 11.90 -12.74
N HIS A 54 14.60 11.20 -13.54
CA HIS A 54 14.35 9.78 -13.82
C HIS A 54 14.44 8.93 -12.56
N ARG A 55 15.39 9.23 -11.68
CA ARG A 55 15.50 8.51 -10.40
C ARG A 55 14.27 8.72 -9.54
N ILE A 56 13.75 9.93 -9.51
CA ILE A 56 12.52 10.22 -8.76
C ILE A 56 11.38 9.40 -9.33
N GLN A 57 11.24 9.36 -10.65
CA GLN A 57 10.19 8.59 -11.30
C GLN A 57 10.29 7.10 -10.98
N GLU A 58 11.50 6.55 -11.02
CA GLU A 58 11.72 5.15 -10.67
C GLU A 58 11.37 4.88 -9.20
N SER A 59 11.76 5.78 -8.30
CA SER A 59 11.45 5.64 -6.88
C SER A 59 9.94 5.66 -6.64
N LEU A 60 9.24 6.58 -7.29
CA LEU A 60 7.79 6.66 -7.16
C LEU A 60 7.11 5.40 -7.68
N SER A 61 7.62 4.85 -8.78
CA SER A 61 7.09 3.62 -9.33
C SER A 61 7.27 2.44 -8.36
N SER A 62 8.43 2.36 -7.72
CA SER A 62 8.72 1.32 -6.72
C SER A 62 7.80 1.44 -5.52
N VAL A 63 7.58 2.65 -5.03
CA VAL A 63 6.69 2.88 -3.90
C VAL A 63 5.25 2.50 -4.28
N LYS A 64 4.83 2.85 -5.48
CA LYS A 64 3.50 2.50 -5.97
C LYS A 64 3.29 0.99 -5.98
N THR A 65 4.27 0.24 -6.45
CA THR A 65 4.22 -1.22 -6.43
C THR A 65 4.11 -1.75 -5.01
N TYR A 66 4.88 -1.17 -4.09
CA TYR A 66 4.83 -1.55 -2.68
C TYR A 66 3.43 -1.30 -2.10
N LEU A 67 2.83 -0.17 -2.41
CA LEU A 67 1.49 0.17 -1.91
C LEU A 67 0.42 -0.79 -2.43
N HIS A 68 0.55 -1.23 -3.67
CA HIS A 68 -0.34 -2.27 -4.20
C HIS A 68 -0.19 -3.57 -3.43
N GLY A 69 1.04 -3.93 -3.04
CA GLY A 69 1.29 -5.10 -2.21
C GLY A 69 0.61 -4.99 -0.86
N LEU A 70 0.63 -3.81 -0.25
CA LEU A 70 -0.09 -3.59 1.01
C LEU A 70 -1.59 -3.81 0.84
N GLN A 71 -2.14 -3.32 -0.26
CA GLN A 71 -3.57 -3.47 -0.54
C GLN A 71 -3.93 -4.94 -0.72
N GLU A 72 -3.12 -5.69 -1.45
CA GLU A 72 -3.33 -7.12 -1.62
C GLU A 72 -3.30 -7.86 -0.29
N THR A 73 -2.33 -7.53 0.56
CA THR A 73 -2.22 -8.12 1.89
C THR A 73 -3.48 -7.83 2.71
N GLY A 74 -3.95 -6.58 2.67
CA GLY A 74 -5.18 -6.21 3.36
C GLY A 74 -6.38 -7.01 2.88
N THR A 75 -6.50 -7.20 1.56
CA THR A 75 -7.58 -7.97 0.97
C THR A 75 -7.52 -9.44 1.40
N GLN A 76 -6.33 -10.02 1.42
CA GLN A 76 -6.15 -11.40 1.85
C GLN A 76 -6.50 -11.57 3.33
N LEU A 77 -6.08 -10.62 4.16
CA LEU A 77 -6.43 -10.65 5.58
C LEU A 77 -7.93 -10.55 5.78
N GLN A 78 -8.59 -9.72 4.99
CA GLN A 78 -10.04 -9.58 5.07
C GLN A 78 -10.75 -10.89 4.72
N ARG A 79 -10.30 -11.56 3.67
CA ARG A 79 -10.84 -12.85 3.27
C ARG A 79 -10.62 -13.91 4.34
N THR A 80 -9.43 -13.93 4.93
CA THR A 80 -9.10 -14.87 5.99
C THR A 80 -10.00 -14.64 7.21
N ALA A 81 -10.20 -13.38 7.58
CA ALA A 81 -11.06 -13.04 8.71
C ALA A 81 -12.51 -13.48 8.45
N SER A 82 -13.00 -13.26 7.23
CA SER A 82 -14.35 -13.66 6.86
C SER A 82 -14.52 -15.17 6.94
N ARG A 83 -13.52 -15.93 6.52
CA ARG A 83 -13.56 -17.39 6.62
C ARG A 83 -13.62 -17.84 8.08
N PHE A 84 -12.87 -17.19 8.96
CA PHE A 84 -12.91 -17.53 10.38
C PHE A 84 -14.28 -17.23 10.98
N GLN A 85 -14.88 -16.10 10.61
CA GLN A 85 -16.22 -15.76 11.08
C GLN A 85 -17.24 -16.78 10.60
N ASP A 86 -17.16 -17.18 9.33
CA ASP A 86 -18.08 -18.19 8.77
C ASP A 86 -17.92 -19.53 9.47
N ALA A 87 -16.68 -19.93 9.74
CA ALA A 87 -16.41 -21.19 10.44
C ALA A 87 -16.99 -21.16 11.85
N ASP A 88 -16.89 -20.03 12.55
CA ASP A 88 -17.45 -19.90 13.89
C ASP A 88 -18.98 -19.95 13.87
N GLN A 89 -19.60 -19.40 12.83
CA GLN A 89 -21.05 -19.37 12.73
C GLN A 89 -21.66 -20.72 12.33
N THR A 90 -20.89 -21.59 11.70
CA THR A 90 -21.39 -22.86 11.22
C THR A 90 -21.27 -23.98 12.25
N ARG A 91 -20.81 -23.71 13.43
CA ARG A 91 -20.72 -24.71 14.50
C ARG A 91 -22.04 -25.02 15.12
#